data_aa4dbee66dcfbfbbfa48a90dcb11b9d5
#
_entry.id   aa4dbee66dcfbfbbfa48a90dcb11b9d5
#
_cell.length_a   1.000
_cell.length_b   1.000
_cell.length_c   1.000
_cell.angle_alpha   90.00
_cell.angle_beta   90.00
_cell.angle_gamma   90.00
#
_symmetry.space_group_name_H-M   'P 1'
#
loop_
_entity.id
_entity.type
_entity.pdbx_description
1 polymer ?
#
loop_
_entity_poly.entity_id
_entity_poly.type
_entity_poly.pdbx_seq_one_letter_code
_entity_poly.pdbx_strand_id
1 'polypeptide(L)'
;DVVNMEALKSEGRLMAHAKAPVAPYDKALYDADMTYFSTKLITSGIVYNTNAPMKPTEWSDLVKPEAKGLVAMPSPLTSGAAAVHMATLTGNPALGWDYYEKLGANGVVPKGGNGGTFKAVAGGQKLYGMVVDFVPIRAKAKGSPVEFVFPKSGVSAVTEPVAILSTATNVDAAKAFVDFLLSKEGQMLAGSQGYLVAHPDVPVPPGFPDRDTIKLMPFSAAKALSNADANRKRFGEIFG
;
A
#
# COMPACT_ATOMS: atom_id res chain seq x y z
N ASP A 1 0.72 1.01 9.61
CA ASP A 1 -0.44 1.06 8.69
C ASP A 1 -1.72 1.43 9.45
N VAL A 2 -2.79 1.77 8.73
CA VAL A 2 -4.05 2.26 9.33
C VAL A 2 -4.81 1.19 10.12
N VAL A 3 -4.61 -0.09 9.85
CA VAL A 3 -5.24 -1.18 10.62
C VAL A 3 -4.70 -1.22 12.04
N ASN A 4 -3.38 -1.01 12.21
CA ASN A 4 -2.77 -0.89 13.52
C ASN A 4 -3.23 0.39 14.26
N MET A 5 -3.50 1.48 13.52
CA MET A 5 -4.06 2.70 14.13
C MET A 5 -5.47 2.45 14.65
N GLU A 6 -6.32 1.74 13.90
CA GLU A 6 -7.65 1.34 14.37
C GLU A 6 -7.58 0.46 15.62
N ALA A 7 -6.64 -0.48 15.70
CA ALA A 7 -6.43 -1.28 16.91
C ALA A 7 -6.07 -0.40 18.12
N LEU A 8 -5.09 0.49 17.97
CA LEU A 8 -4.69 1.41 19.04
C LEU A 8 -5.81 2.38 19.43
N LYS A 9 -6.62 2.84 18.46
CA LYS A 9 -7.79 3.67 18.70
C LYS A 9 -8.84 2.93 19.53
N SER A 10 -9.18 1.70 19.14
CA SER A 10 -10.17 0.87 19.84
C SER A 10 -9.77 0.56 21.28
N GLU A 11 -8.48 0.54 21.58
CA GLU A 11 -7.91 0.38 22.92
C GLU A 11 -7.82 1.70 23.70
N GLY A 12 -8.28 2.84 23.16
CA GLY A 12 -8.19 4.15 23.80
C GLY A 12 -6.75 4.70 23.90
N ARG A 13 -5.82 4.20 23.09
CA ARG A 13 -4.40 4.53 23.16
C ARG A 13 -3.96 5.71 22.30
N LEU A 14 -4.88 6.30 21.55
CA LEU A 14 -4.61 7.46 20.70
C LEU A 14 -5.29 8.71 21.26
N MET A 15 -4.60 9.85 21.14
CA MET A 15 -5.09 11.18 21.51
C MET A 15 -5.65 11.89 20.27
N ALA A 16 -6.82 12.50 20.39
CA ALA A 16 -7.38 13.34 19.33
C ALA A 16 -6.60 14.67 19.20
N HIS A 17 -6.34 15.07 17.96
CA HIS A 17 -5.80 16.38 17.61
C HIS A 17 -6.77 17.16 16.72
N ALA A 18 -7.85 17.66 17.33
CA ALA A 18 -8.97 18.31 16.64
C ALA A 18 -8.59 19.54 15.79
N LYS A 19 -7.41 20.13 16.00
CA LYS A 19 -6.92 21.30 15.26
C LYS A 19 -5.90 20.94 14.18
N ALA A 20 -5.67 19.65 13.90
CA ALA A 20 -4.76 19.24 12.84
C ALA A 20 -5.16 19.86 11.47
N PRO A 21 -4.19 20.28 10.64
CA PRO A 21 -4.45 21.04 9.42
C PRO A 21 -4.92 20.14 8.26
N VAL A 22 -6.06 19.46 8.45
CA VAL A 22 -6.62 18.49 7.48
C VAL A 22 -7.57 19.11 6.45
N ALA A 23 -7.82 20.43 6.49
CA ALA A 23 -8.77 21.10 5.60
C ALA A 23 -8.58 20.78 4.09
N PRO A 24 -7.34 20.69 3.55
CA PRO A 24 -7.13 20.34 2.14
C PRO A 24 -7.21 18.82 1.86
N TYR A 25 -7.23 17.97 2.89
CA TYR A 25 -7.16 16.52 2.73
C TYR A 25 -8.52 15.88 2.42
N ASP A 26 -8.51 14.83 1.60
CA ASP A 26 -9.67 13.96 1.46
C ASP A 26 -10.02 13.34 2.82
N LYS A 27 -11.32 13.29 3.14
CA LYS A 27 -11.84 12.73 4.40
C LYS A 27 -11.48 11.26 4.61
N ALA A 28 -11.19 10.53 3.55
CA ALA A 28 -10.72 9.14 3.63
C ALA A 28 -9.27 9.02 4.13
N LEU A 29 -8.52 10.14 4.24
CA LEU A 29 -7.10 10.15 4.61
C LEU A 29 -6.85 10.49 6.08
N TYR A 30 -7.88 10.68 6.88
CA TYR A 30 -7.75 10.88 8.33
C TYR A 30 -8.95 10.31 9.07
N ASP A 31 -8.73 9.97 10.32
CA ASP A 31 -9.78 9.45 11.19
C ASP A 31 -10.84 10.50 11.52
N ALA A 32 -12.11 10.11 11.52
CA ALA A 32 -13.24 11.00 11.81
C ALA A 32 -13.17 11.60 13.24
N ASP A 33 -12.59 10.88 14.20
CA ASP A 33 -12.36 11.34 15.57
C ASP A 33 -11.02 12.08 15.73
N MET A 34 -10.31 12.35 14.62
CA MET A 34 -9.04 13.10 14.58
C MET A 34 -7.93 12.47 15.41
N THR A 35 -7.86 11.14 15.46
CA THR A 35 -6.85 10.40 16.25
C THR A 35 -5.64 9.95 15.45
N TYR A 36 -5.76 9.80 14.11
CA TYR A 36 -4.63 9.53 13.22
C TYR A 36 -4.84 10.16 11.83
N PHE A 37 -3.74 10.39 11.14
CA PHE A 37 -3.70 11.17 9.89
C PHE A 37 -2.74 10.51 8.89
N SER A 38 -3.16 10.38 7.65
CA SER A 38 -2.31 9.84 6.57
C SER A 38 -1.29 10.87 6.10
N THR A 39 -0.05 10.43 5.91
CA THR A 39 1.04 11.30 5.44
C THR A 39 1.44 11.00 4.00
N LYS A 40 1.14 9.80 3.50
CA LYS A 40 1.51 9.34 2.15
C LYS A 40 0.37 8.54 1.54
N LEU A 41 0.46 8.30 0.23
CA LEU A 41 -0.39 7.41 -0.54
C LEU A 41 0.50 6.38 -1.24
N ILE A 42 1.06 5.43 -0.48
CA ILE A 42 1.85 4.35 -1.05
C ILE A 42 0.90 3.32 -1.64
N THR A 43 0.84 3.22 -2.95
CA THR A 43 -0.02 2.25 -3.63
C THR A 43 0.70 0.93 -3.86
N SER A 44 -0.05 -0.17 -3.94
CA SER A 44 0.48 -1.45 -4.39
C SER A 44 -0.05 -1.76 -5.78
N GLY A 45 0.86 -2.05 -6.70
CA GLY A 45 0.57 -2.35 -8.10
C GLY A 45 1.40 -3.53 -8.60
N ILE A 46 1.47 -3.65 -9.92
CA ILE A 46 2.21 -4.72 -10.58
C ILE A 46 3.55 -4.20 -11.05
N VAL A 47 4.64 -4.88 -10.67
CA VAL A 47 5.94 -4.71 -11.30
C VAL A 47 6.17 -5.86 -12.28
N TYR A 48 6.74 -5.57 -13.44
CA TYR A 48 7.21 -6.62 -14.34
C TYR A 48 8.60 -6.31 -14.90
N ASN A 49 9.37 -7.37 -15.17
CA ASN A 49 10.66 -7.26 -15.84
C ASN A 49 10.41 -6.93 -17.33
N THR A 50 11.20 -6.03 -17.90
CA THR A 50 11.05 -5.61 -19.31
C THR A 50 11.23 -6.75 -20.33
N ASN A 51 11.90 -7.85 -19.92
CA ASN A 51 12.03 -9.08 -20.73
C ASN A 51 10.82 -10.02 -20.62
N ALA A 52 9.80 -9.66 -19.80
CA ALA A 52 8.60 -10.47 -19.67
C ALA A 52 7.83 -10.52 -20.99
N PRO A 53 7.36 -11.71 -21.41
CA PRO A 53 6.64 -11.88 -22.68
C PRO A 53 5.26 -11.19 -22.66
N MET A 54 4.63 -11.14 -21.49
CA MET A 54 3.35 -10.47 -21.28
C MET A 54 3.58 -9.12 -20.56
N LYS A 55 2.90 -8.08 -21.02
CA LYS A 55 2.84 -6.78 -20.34
C LYS A 55 1.51 -6.68 -19.58
N PRO A 56 1.49 -6.92 -18.27
CA PRO A 56 0.24 -6.95 -17.49
C PRO A 56 -0.38 -5.55 -17.43
N THR A 57 -1.70 -5.49 -17.42
CA THR A 57 -2.49 -4.26 -17.26
C THR A 57 -3.55 -4.38 -16.17
N GLU A 58 -3.82 -5.61 -15.73
CA GLU A 58 -4.82 -5.95 -14.73
C GLU A 58 -4.31 -7.01 -13.75
N TRP A 59 -4.92 -7.06 -12.56
CA TRP A 59 -4.61 -8.08 -11.56
C TRP A 59 -4.82 -9.50 -12.10
N SER A 60 -5.86 -9.70 -12.93
CA SER A 60 -6.17 -10.98 -13.56
C SER A 60 -5.07 -11.49 -14.48
N ASP A 61 -4.19 -10.64 -14.97
CA ASP A 61 -3.08 -11.06 -15.82
C ASP A 61 -2.08 -11.94 -15.05
N LEU A 62 -1.95 -11.74 -13.74
CA LEU A 62 -1.03 -12.52 -12.90
C LEU A 62 -1.49 -13.96 -12.64
N VAL A 63 -2.73 -14.30 -12.95
CA VAL A 63 -3.27 -15.67 -12.83
C VAL A 63 -3.42 -16.37 -14.17
N LYS A 64 -2.99 -15.75 -15.27
CA LYS A 64 -2.96 -16.38 -16.58
C LYS A 64 -1.89 -17.48 -16.67
N PRO A 65 -2.04 -18.47 -17.57
CA PRO A 65 -1.05 -19.51 -17.76
C PRO A 65 0.37 -19.01 -18.06
N GLU A 66 0.47 -17.88 -18.79
CA GLU A 66 1.74 -17.24 -19.15
C GLU A 66 2.52 -16.69 -17.93
N ALA A 67 1.84 -16.45 -16.83
CA ALA A 67 2.44 -16.00 -15.58
C ALA A 67 2.75 -17.13 -14.60
N LYS A 68 2.43 -18.42 -14.97
CA LYS A 68 2.57 -19.56 -14.07
C LYS A 68 4.00 -19.74 -13.60
N GLY A 69 4.18 -19.78 -12.26
CA GLY A 69 5.49 -19.91 -11.60
C GLY A 69 6.38 -18.66 -11.69
N LEU A 70 5.97 -17.61 -12.38
CA LEU A 70 6.76 -16.39 -12.65
C LEU A 70 6.37 -15.17 -11.81
N VAL A 71 5.38 -15.29 -10.93
CA VAL A 71 4.90 -14.21 -10.07
C VAL A 71 5.57 -14.28 -8.70
N ALA A 72 6.06 -13.14 -8.21
CA ALA A 72 6.52 -12.94 -6.84
C ALA A 72 5.49 -12.11 -6.06
N MET A 73 5.31 -12.40 -4.78
CA MET A 73 4.38 -11.69 -3.91
C MET A 73 4.96 -11.59 -2.49
N PRO A 74 4.91 -10.41 -1.83
CA PRO A 74 5.28 -10.31 -0.42
C PRO A 74 4.25 -11.04 0.45
N SER A 75 4.71 -11.60 1.58
CA SER A 75 3.80 -12.28 2.51
C SER A 75 3.03 -11.26 3.35
N PRO A 76 1.69 -11.30 3.39
CA PRO A 76 0.89 -10.48 4.28
C PRO A 76 1.06 -10.85 5.77
N LEU A 77 1.69 -12.00 6.07
CA LEU A 77 2.00 -12.41 7.44
C LEU A 77 3.20 -11.64 8.02
N THR A 78 4.03 -11.05 7.16
CA THR A 78 5.27 -10.35 7.57
C THR A 78 5.38 -8.91 7.04
N SER A 79 4.50 -8.50 6.12
CA SER A 79 4.48 -7.17 5.52
C SER A 79 3.12 -6.51 5.72
N GLY A 80 3.09 -5.41 6.49
CA GLY A 80 1.86 -4.63 6.71
C GLY A 80 1.26 -4.09 5.41
N ALA A 81 2.08 -3.64 4.45
CA ALA A 81 1.59 -3.21 3.14
C ALA A 81 0.94 -4.37 2.36
N ALA A 82 1.52 -5.57 2.42
CA ALA A 82 0.91 -6.75 1.80
C ALA A 82 -0.38 -7.17 2.51
N ALA A 83 -0.47 -7.00 3.83
CA ALA A 83 -1.70 -7.28 4.59
C ALA A 83 -2.84 -6.32 4.20
N VAL A 84 -2.56 -5.03 4.07
CA VAL A 84 -3.53 -4.04 3.57
C VAL A 84 -3.92 -4.36 2.13
N HIS A 85 -2.96 -4.71 1.28
CA HIS A 85 -3.22 -5.11 -0.11
C HIS A 85 -4.13 -6.34 -0.17
N MET A 86 -3.81 -7.38 0.59
CA MET A 86 -4.65 -8.58 0.70
C MET A 86 -6.08 -8.25 1.14
N ALA A 87 -6.23 -7.47 2.23
CA ALA A 87 -7.55 -7.09 2.73
C ALA A 87 -8.35 -6.26 1.72
N THR A 88 -7.66 -5.42 0.92
CA THR A 88 -8.29 -4.64 -0.14
C THR A 88 -8.78 -5.53 -1.29
N LEU A 89 -7.92 -6.42 -1.80
CA LEU A 89 -8.29 -7.29 -2.92
C LEU A 89 -9.34 -8.32 -2.53
N THR A 90 -9.25 -8.90 -1.33
CA THR A 90 -10.25 -9.88 -0.85
C THR A 90 -11.59 -9.24 -0.54
N GLY A 91 -11.60 -7.96 -0.20
CA GLY A 91 -12.82 -7.15 -0.04
C GLY A 91 -13.45 -6.68 -1.35
N ASN A 92 -12.76 -6.83 -2.48
CA ASN A 92 -13.27 -6.44 -3.80
C ASN A 92 -14.08 -7.60 -4.40
N PRO A 93 -15.38 -7.39 -4.75
CA PRO A 93 -16.24 -8.45 -5.26
C PRO A 93 -15.76 -9.10 -6.57
N ALA A 94 -14.98 -8.38 -7.38
CA ALA A 94 -14.45 -8.88 -8.65
C ALA A 94 -13.19 -9.75 -8.50
N LEU A 95 -12.53 -9.71 -7.34
CA LEU A 95 -11.30 -10.45 -7.07
C LEU A 95 -11.52 -11.48 -5.96
N GLY A 96 -11.76 -11.02 -4.74
CA GLY A 96 -12.07 -11.90 -3.60
C GLY A 96 -10.94 -12.88 -3.27
N TRP A 97 -11.27 -13.89 -2.48
CA TRP A 97 -10.40 -15.00 -2.17
C TRP A 97 -10.12 -15.90 -3.38
N ASP A 98 -11.05 -15.97 -4.34
CA ASP A 98 -10.86 -16.71 -5.60
C ASP A 98 -9.61 -16.29 -6.36
N TYR A 99 -9.29 -14.97 -6.30
CA TYR A 99 -8.07 -14.46 -6.91
C TYR A 99 -6.81 -15.02 -6.24
N TYR A 100 -6.79 -15.10 -4.90
CA TYR A 100 -5.67 -15.67 -4.14
C TYR A 100 -5.56 -17.17 -4.35
N GLU A 101 -6.66 -17.91 -4.44
CA GLU A 101 -6.67 -19.33 -4.79
C GLU A 101 -6.06 -19.56 -6.18
N LYS A 102 -6.43 -18.74 -7.16
CA LYS A 102 -5.83 -18.77 -8.51
C LYS A 102 -4.35 -18.45 -8.50
N LEU A 103 -3.89 -17.48 -7.67
CA LEU A 103 -2.47 -17.22 -7.49
C LEU A 103 -1.73 -18.44 -6.93
N GLY A 104 -2.28 -19.09 -5.91
CA GLY A 104 -1.71 -20.33 -5.36
C GLY A 104 -1.65 -21.44 -6.40
N ALA A 105 -2.75 -21.69 -7.13
CA ALA A 105 -2.80 -22.68 -8.23
C ALA A 105 -1.81 -22.33 -9.37
N ASN A 106 -1.51 -21.04 -9.55
CA ASN A 106 -0.52 -20.57 -10.53
C ASN A 106 0.93 -20.64 -10.02
N GLY A 107 1.14 -21.25 -8.84
CA GLY A 107 2.47 -21.49 -8.28
C GLY A 107 3.13 -20.29 -7.63
N VAL A 108 2.34 -19.33 -7.15
CA VAL A 108 2.86 -18.19 -6.36
C VAL A 108 3.22 -18.67 -4.97
N VAL A 109 4.44 -18.37 -4.53
CA VAL A 109 4.90 -18.63 -3.16
C VAL A 109 5.19 -17.27 -2.49
N PRO A 110 4.32 -16.80 -1.60
CA PRO A 110 4.52 -15.54 -0.90
C PRO A 110 5.74 -15.60 0.01
N LYS A 111 6.63 -14.60 -0.07
CA LYS A 111 7.86 -14.62 0.72
C LYS A 111 8.34 -13.21 1.08
N GLY A 112 8.67 -13.00 2.34
CA GLY A 112 9.28 -11.76 2.83
C GLY A 112 8.44 -10.51 2.55
N GLY A 113 9.10 -9.42 2.21
CA GLY A 113 8.48 -8.12 1.96
C GLY A 113 8.70 -7.60 0.53
N ASN A 114 8.23 -6.37 0.29
CA ASN A 114 8.27 -5.71 -1.03
C ASN A 114 9.68 -5.63 -1.65
N GLY A 115 10.71 -5.39 -0.84
CA GLY A 115 12.10 -5.34 -1.32
C GLY A 115 12.60 -6.66 -1.90
N GLY A 116 12.24 -7.79 -1.27
CA GLY A 116 12.57 -9.13 -1.78
C GLY A 116 11.84 -9.46 -3.07
N THR A 117 10.54 -9.16 -3.11
CA THR A 117 9.72 -9.32 -4.32
C THR A 117 10.27 -8.49 -5.49
N PHE A 118 10.59 -7.22 -5.24
CA PHE A 118 11.19 -6.36 -6.25
C PHE A 118 12.52 -6.90 -6.77
N LYS A 119 13.43 -7.32 -5.87
CA LYS A 119 14.73 -7.89 -6.26
C LYS A 119 14.59 -9.13 -7.14
N ALA A 120 13.62 -10.01 -6.83
CA ALA A 120 13.36 -11.21 -7.63
C ALA A 120 12.92 -10.85 -9.07
N VAL A 121 12.10 -9.79 -9.22
CA VAL A 121 11.63 -9.35 -10.54
C VAL A 121 12.73 -8.58 -11.29
N ALA A 122 13.41 -7.63 -10.64
CA ALA A 122 14.47 -6.86 -11.26
C ALA A 122 15.66 -7.75 -11.71
N GLY A 123 15.96 -8.79 -10.92
CA GLY A 123 16.99 -9.79 -11.25
C GLY A 123 16.55 -10.88 -12.23
N GLY A 124 15.30 -10.88 -12.71
CA GLY A 124 14.80 -11.86 -13.67
C GLY A 124 14.52 -13.25 -13.12
N GLN A 125 14.61 -13.47 -11.80
CA GLN A 125 14.24 -14.75 -11.17
C GLN A 125 12.72 -14.99 -11.23
N LYS A 126 11.96 -13.91 -11.19
CA LYS A 126 10.53 -13.84 -11.48
C LYS A 126 10.32 -12.75 -12.53
N LEU A 127 9.25 -12.84 -13.29
CA LEU A 127 8.99 -11.85 -14.34
C LEU A 127 7.92 -10.84 -13.93
N TYR A 128 7.11 -11.18 -12.95
CA TYR A 128 6.02 -10.36 -12.43
C TYR A 128 6.05 -10.30 -10.91
N GLY A 129 5.48 -9.25 -10.34
CA GLY A 129 5.34 -9.17 -8.89
C GLY A 129 4.31 -8.13 -8.46
N MET A 130 3.83 -8.29 -7.23
CA MET A 130 3.00 -7.29 -6.54
C MET A 130 3.90 -6.54 -5.56
N VAL A 131 4.02 -5.22 -5.73
CA VAL A 131 4.89 -4.41 -4.86
C VAL A 131 4.32 -3.01 -4.66
N VAL A 132 4.84 -2.31 -3.67
CA VAL A 132 4.59 -0.89 -3.49
C VAL A 132 5.27 -0.05 -4.58
N ASP A 133 4.63 1.02 -5.00
CA ASP A 133 4.91 1.84 -6.18
C ASP A 133 6.32 2.44 -6.24
N PHE A 134 6.75 3.14 -5.18
CA PHE A 134 7.99 3.93 -5.18
C PHE A 134 9.25 3.08 -5.39
N VAL A 135 9.23 1.79 -5.07
CA VAL A 135 10.40 0.91 -5.19
C VAL A 135 10.76 0.68 -6.66
N PRO A 136 9.88 0.14 -7.52
CA PRO A 136 10.18 -0.04 -8.94
C PRO A 136 10.28 1.29 -9.72
N ILE A 137 9.47 2.30 -9.38
CA ILE A 137 9.51 3.60 -10.07
C ILE A 137 10.88 4.26 -9.90
N ARG A 138 11.40 4.31 -8.68
CA ARG A 138 12.77 4.84 -8.43
C ARG A 138 13.86 3.99 -9.06
N ALA A 139 13.69 2.67 -9.06
CA ALA A 139 14.68 1.76 -9.63
C ALA A 139 14.72 1.87 -11.15
N LYS A 140 13.56 2.00 -11.82
CA LYS A 140 13.47 2.27 -13.26
C LYS A 140 14.20 3.56 -13.62
N ALA A 141 14.01 4.63 -12.86
CA ALA A 141 14.72 5.90 -13.07
C ALA A 141 16.25 5.77 -12.95
N LYS A 142 16.74 4.71 -12.29
CA LYS A 142 18.17 4.36 -12.16
C LYS A 142 18.63 3.27 -13.14
N GLY A 143 17.80 2.92 -14.14
CA GLY A 143 18.16 1.97 -15.20
C GLY A 143 17.82 0.50 -14.90
N SER A 144 17.07 0.19 -13.83
CA SER A 144 16.60 -1.19 -13.62
C SER A 144 15.63 -1.61 -14.72
N PRO A 145 15.73 -2.88 -15.22
CA PRO A 145 14.91 -3.37 -16.33
C PRO A 145 13.50 -3.76 -15.86
N VAL A 146 12.77 -2.80 -15.30
CA VAL A 146 11.43 -3.02 -14.77
C VAL A 146 10.47 -1.92 -15.19
N GLU A 147 9.19 -2.28 -15.25
CA GLU A 147 8.06 -1.37 -15.37
C GLU A 147 7.12 -1.54 -14.18
N PHE A 148 6.44 -0.45 -13.81
CA PHE A 148 5.38 -0.49 -12.81
C PHE A 148 4.04 -0.12 -13.44
N VAL A 149 3.01 -0.88 -13.07
CA VAL A 149 1.66 -0.73 -13.61
C VAL A 149 0.69 -0.45 -12.47
N PHE A 150 -0.12 0.57 -12.65
CA PHE A 150 -1.33 0.81 -11.88
C PHE A 150 -2.49 0.09 -12.60
N PRO A 151 -2.99 -1.07 -12.11
CA PRO A 151 -4.09 -1.78 -12.76
C PRO A 151 -5.32 -0.89 -12.93
N LYS A 152 -6.00 -1.00 -14.08
CA LYS A 152 -7.18 -0.19 -14.40
C LYS A 152 -8.35 -0.42 -13.45
N SER A 153 -8.47 -1.63 -12.91
CA SER A 153 -9.44 -1.98 -11.87
C SER A 153 -9.19 -1.26 -10.54
N GLY A 154 -7.97 -0.73 -10.34
CA GLY A 154 -7.56 0.04 -9.18
C GLY A 154 -6.44 -0.61 -8.38
N VAL A 155 -5.93 0.13 -7.42
CA VAL A 155 -4.82 -0.25 -6.52
C VAL A 155 -5.24 -0.11 -5.06
N SER A 156 -4.61 -0.87 -4.17
CA SER A 156 -4.68 -0.60 -2.72
C SER A 156 -3.73 0.53 -2.34
N ALA A 157 -4.02 1.21 -1.24
CA ALA A 157 -3.14 2.24 -0.69
C ALA A 157 -2.80 1.97 0.77
N VAL A 158 -1.52 2.15 1.11
CA VAL A 158 -1.02 2.22 2.48
C VAL A 158 -0.66 3.67 2.77
N THR A 159 -1.29 4.27 3.76
CA THR A 159 -1.23 5.72 3.94
C THR A 159 -0.17 6.20 4.93
N GLU A 160 0.61 5.29 5.52
CA GLU A 160 1.63 5.59 6.54
C GLU A 160 1.17 6.64 7.55
N PRO A 161 0.22 6.30 8.42
CA PRO A 161 -0.41 7.25 9.32
C PRO A 161 0.51 7.70 10.45
N VAL A 162 0.31 8.93 10.91
CA VAL A 162 0.83 9.48 12.16
C VAL A 162 -0.28 9.62 13.17
N ALA A 163 0.03 9.38 14.44
CA ALA A 163 -0.87 9.53 15.59
C ALA A 163 -0.10 10.00 16.83
N ILE A 164 -0.82 10.54 17.82
CA ILE A 164 -0.27 10.89 19.12
C ILE A 164 -0.79 9.86 20.13
N LEU A 165 0.12 9.24 20.88
CA LEU A 165 -0.28 8.29 21.94
C LEU A 165 -0.94 9.04 23.10
N SER A 166 -1.95 8.45 23.72
CA SER A 166 -2.61 9.00 24.92
C SER A 166 -1.66 9.15 26.12
N THR A 167 -0.52 8.44 26.10
CA THR A 167 0.54 8.51 27.11
C THR A 167 1.63 9.54 26.81
N ALA A 168 1.49 10.35 25.75
CA ALA A 168 2.47 11.35 25.38
C ALA A 168 2.64 12.40 26.51
N THR A 169 3.88 12.64 26.92
CA THR A 169 4.21 13.59 27.99
C THR A 169 4.47 15.01 27.43
N ASN A 170 4.89 15.12 26.17
CA ASN A 170 5.11 16.42 25.51
C ASN A 170 4.09 16.61 24.37
N VAL A 171 2.85 16.86 24.76
CA VAL A 171 1.70 16.91 23.86
C VAL A 171 1.83 18.06 22.84
N ASP A 172 2.31 19.24 23.27
CA ASP A 172 2.42 20.39 22.39
C ASP A 172 3.46 20.15 21.28
N ALA A 173 4.61 19.58 21.62
CA ALA A 173 5.61 19.21 20.63
C ALA A 173 5.11 18.11 19.69
N ALA A 174 4.38 17.12 20.22
CA ALA A 174 3.78 16.07 19.38
C ALA A 174 2.76 16.63 18.39
N LYS A 175 1.90 17.56 18.83
CA LYS A 175 0.95 18.25 17.94
C LYS A 175 1.68 19.07 16.88
N ALA A 176 2.68 19.89 17.28
CA ALA A 176 3.47 20.66 16.33
C ALA A 176 4.17 19.79 15.28
N PHE A 177 4.64 18.61 15.67
CA PHE A 177 5.25 17.67 14.72
C PHE A 177 4.21 17.06 13.77
N VAL A 178 3.03 16.69 14.26
CA VAL A 178 1.93 16.23 13.40
C VAL A 178 1.51 17.33 12.43
N ASP A 179 1.36 18.57 12.90
CA ASP A 179 1.02 19.73 12.06
C ASP A 179 2.05 19.97 10.97
N PHE A 180 3.35 19.86 11.30
CA PHE A 180 4.41 19.93 10.30
C PHE A 180 4.30 18.81 9.26
N LEU A 181 4.11 17.56 9.68
CA LEU A 181 3.99 16.43 8.74
C LEU A 181 2.80 16.59 7.79
N LEU A 182 1.72 17.23 8.24
CA LEU A 182 0.52 17.48 7.45
C LEU A 182 0.57 18.80 6.69
N SER A 183 1.52 19.69 6.99
CA SER A 183 1.68 20.94 6.26
C SER A 183 2.14 20.70 4.82
N LYS A 184 1.87 21.67 3.93
CA LYS A 184 2.38 21.61 2.56
C LYS A 184 3.90 21.49 2.51
N GLU A 185 4.62 22.15 3.42
CA GLU A 185 6.09 22.10 3.52
C GLU A 185 6.57 20.67 3.89
N GLY A 186 6.03 20.08 4.94
CA GLY A 186 6.34 18.71 5.34
C GLY A 186 6.01 17.67 4.25
N GLN A 187 4.89 17.88 3.58
CA GLN A 187 4.47 17.00 2.46
C GLN A 187 5.34 17.21 1.21
N MET A 188 5.81 18.43 0.92
CA MET A 188 6.81 18.67 -0.14
C MET A 188 8.14 17.99 0.17
N LEU A 189 8.58 17.98 1.42
CA LEU A 189 9.79 17.25 1.84
C LEU A 189 9.62 15.74 1.58
N ALA A 190 8.49 15.15 1.93
CA ALA A 190 8.21 13.74 1.64
C ALA A 190 8.13 13.47 0.12
N GLY A 191 7.49 14.37 -0.63
CA GLY A 191 7.42 14.31 -2.10
C GLY A 191 8.79 14.37 -2.77
N SER A 192 9.71 15.20 -2.26
CA SER A 192 11.09 15.30 -2.76
C SER A 192 11.88 14.00 -2.60
N GLN A 193 11.47 13.15 -1.67
CA GLN A 193 12.02 11.80 -1.49
C GLN A 193 11.39 10.78 -2.44
N GLY A 194 10.49 11.20 -3.35
CA GLY A 194 9.85 10.36 -4.37
C GLY A 194 8.68 9.53 -3.82
N TYR A 195 7.98 10.00 -2.80
CA TYR A 195 6.71 9.43 -2.34
C TYR A 195 5.52 10.20 -2.91
N LEU A 196 4.49 9.48 -3.33
CA LEU A 196 3.19 10.08 -3.52
C LEU A 196 2.64 10.45 -2.13
N VAL A 197 2.36 11.74 -1.93
CA VAL A 197 1.96 12.25 -0.61
C VAL A 197 0.45 12.47 -0.51
N ALA A 198 -0.05 12.61 0.71
CA ALA A 198 -1.48 12.76 0.96
C ALA A 198 -2.02 14.16 0.62
N HIS A 199 -1.19 15.22 0.73
CA HIS A 199 -1.61 16.60 0.46
C HIS A 199 -1.86 16.82 -1.04
N PRO A 200 -3.06 17.27 -1.47
CA PRO A 200 -3.44 17.38 -2.89
C PRO A 200 -2.62 18.39 -3.68
N ASP A 201 -2.22 19.51 -3.05
CA ASP A 201 -1.49 20.59 -3.71
C ASP A 201 0.03 20.34 -3.87
N VAL A 202 0.50 19.17 -3.44
CA VAL A 202 1.91 18.77 -3.65
C VAL A 202 2.00 18.01 -4.97
N PRO A 203 2.90 18.44 -5.88
CA PRO A 203 3.08 17.74 -7.16
C PRO A 203 3.43 16.27 -6.98
N VAL A 204 2.96 15.45 -7.90
CA VAL A 204 3.36 14.03 -7.93
C VAL A 204 4.85 13.90 -8.25
N PRO A 205 5.57 12.95 -7.64
CA PRO A 205 6.99 12.74 -7.93
C PRO A 205 7.21 12.28 -9.37
N PRO A 206 8.41 12.52 -9.93
CA PRO A 206 8.76 12.02 -11.27
C PRO A 206 8.55 10.50 -11.40
N GLY A 207 7.96 10.09 -12.51
CA GLY A 207 7.69 8.68 -12.83
C GLY A 207 6.31 8.19 -12.37
N PHE A 208 5.59 8.97 -11.60
CA PHE A 208 4.18 8.70 -11.30
C PHE A 208 3.26 9.28 -12.37
N PRO A 209 2.12 8.68 -12.66
CA PRO A 209 1.07 9.30 -13.48
C PRO A 209 0.39 10.42 -12.69
N ASP A 210 -0.43 11.21 -13.38
CA ASP A 210 -1.25 12.23 -12.72
C ASP A 210 -2.09 11.61 -11.60
N ARG A 211 -2.16 12.28 -10.44
CA ARG A 211 -2.84 11.79 -9.24
C ARG A 211 -4.26 11.30 -9.52
N ASP A 212 -5.02 12.06 -10.31
CA ASP A 212 -6.42 11.78 -10.61
C ASP A 212 -6.62 10.54 -11.49
N THR A 213 -5.54 10.03 -12.10
CA THR A 213 -5.57 8.79 -12.89
C THR A 213 -5.31 7.54 -12.04
N ILE A 214 -4.85 7.70 -10.80
CA ILE A 214 -4.61 6.60 -9.88
C ILE A 214 -5.92 6.22 -9.19
N LYS A 215 -6.55 5.16 -9.66
CA LYS A 215 -7.81 4.66 -9.08
C LYS A 215 -7.52 3.86 -7.81
N LEU A 216 -7.97 4.37 -6.67
CA LEU A 216 -7.91 3.64 -5.41
C LEU A 216 -9.10 2.69 -5.26
N MET A 217 -8.84 1.46 -4.81
CA MET A 217 -9.89 0.53 -4.43
C MET A 217 -10.47 0.91 -3.06
N PRO A 218 -11.79 0.74 -2.84
CA PRO A 218 -12.37 0.95 -1.52
C PRO A 218 -11.71 0.07 -0.45
N PHE A 219 -11.40 0.67 0.69
CA PHE A 219 -10.79 -0.01 1.83
C PHE A 219 -11.42 0.48 3.14
N SER A 220 -11.58 -0.41 4.10
CA SER A 220 -12.02 -0.08 5.46
C SER A 220 -11.06 -0.70 6.47
N ALA A 221 -10.33 0.15 7.20
CA ALA A 221 -9.38 -0.28 8.22
C ALA A 221 -10.08 -1.06 9.35
N ALA A 222 -11.26 -0.62 9.78
CA ALA A 222 -12.05 -1.30 10.81
C ALA A 222 -12.48 -2.72 10.36
N LYS A 223 -12.95 -2.88 9.10
CA LYS A 223 -13.25 -4.22 8.57
C LYS A 223 -12.00 -5.08 8.43
N ALA A 224 -10.89 -4.50 8.00
CA ALA A 224 -9.63 -5.22 7.88
C ALA A 224 -9.14 -5.70 9.25
N LEU A 225 -9.27 -4.88 10.29
CA LEU A 225 -8.96 -5.25 11.68
C LEU A 225 -9.87 -6.39 12.17
N SER A 226 -11.19 -6.26 12.02
CA SER A 226 -12.14 -7.28 12.50
C SER A 226 -11.97 -8.64 11.80
N ASN A 227 -11.48 -8.66 10.57
CA ASN A 227 -11.25 -9.87 9.77
C ASN A 227 -9.78 -10.34 9.80
N ALA A 228 -8.89 -9.70 10.57
CA ALA A 228 -7.45 -9.96 10.50
C ALA A 228 -7.08 -11.43 10.72
N ASP A 229 -7.63 -12.06 11.75
CA ASP A 229 -7.32 -13.46 12.07
C ASP A 229 -7.93 -14.43 11.06
N ALA A 230 -9.17 -14.19 10.61
CA ALA A 230 -9.81 -15.00 9.58
C ALA A 230 -9.03 -14.91 8.25
N ASN A 231 -8.57 -13.71 7.89
CA ASN A 231 -7.77 -13.47 6.70
C ASN A 231 -6.40 -14.17 6.78
N ARG A 232 -5.71 -14.11 7.94
CA ARG A 232 -4.44 -14.84 8.15
C ARG A 232 -4.62 -16.34 8.01
N LYS A 233 -5.66 -16.88 8.64
CA LYS A 233 -5.99 -18.30 8.57
C LYS A 233 -6.25 -18.71 7.14
N ARG A 234 -7.14 -18.02 6.43
CA ARG A 234 -7.48 -18.32 5.03
C ARG A 234 -6.26 -18.25 4.11
N PHE A 235 -5.41 -17.24 4.31
CA PHE A 235 -4.15 -17.12 3.57
C PHE A 235 -3.23 -18.31 3.82
N GLY A 236 -3.09 -18.77 5.07
CA GLY A 236 -2.31 -19.95 5.41
C GLY A 236 -2.88 -21.25 4.78
N GLU A 237 -4.19 -21.39 4.67
CA GLU A 237 -4.82 -22.52 3.99
C GLU A 237 -4.49 -22.60 2.49
N ILE A 238 -4.27 -21.44 1.85
CA ILE A 238 -3.96 -21.37 0.40
C ILE A 238 -2.46 -21.55 0.13
N PHE A 239 -1.60 -20.99 0.98
CA PHE A 239 -0.17 -20.86 0.68
C PHE A 239 0.77 -21.54 1.70
N GLY A 240 0.24 -22.05 2.80
CA GLY A 240 0.97 -22.53 3.97
C GLY A 240 1.35 -23.98 4.01
#